data_72ad35b0887db58933d762dec2d7d4cc
#
_entry.id   72ad35b0887db58933d762dec2d7d4cc
#
_cell.length_a   1.000
_cell.length_b   1.000
_cell.length_c   1.000
_cell.angle_alpha   90.00
_cell.angle_beta   90.00
_cell.angle_gamma   90.00
#
_symmetry.space_group_name_H-M   'P 1'
#
loop_
_entity.id
_entity.type
_entity.pdbx_description
1 polymer ?
#
loop_
_entity_poly.entity_id
_entity_poly.type
_entity_poly.pdbx_seq_one_letter_code
_entity_poly.pdbx_strand_id
1 'polypeptide(L)'
;VPTGTTTALIGGPIILLALQGLKNTHHMPGQDDSPAGFLPKRRSTLVIGGAIAALLLSTIGISMGWSPGLDEWSWTPIAQWHEAWVWRGPRLLAAILAGVALGLAGTLIQRMTGNPMASPEMLGISGGAAVVMVLIVLFGADIGRAGQLGAATLGAAAALGLLIMLARKHRFAGNQLLLGGLALYVFMDAGLRLVMASGGTVASQLLNWMYGSTWLVSEAEALGLLALIVLISAGLLAIIRPLSILPLGETSASSLGLPVTKVRLLLLLLAALLTAAATVVIGPLSFVGLIAPHLARVLGQQTVGRQLIVAALAGGLLLGIADYLS
;
A
#
# COMPACT_ATOMS: atom_id res chain seq x y z
N VAL A 1 -6.90 -19.08 0.45
CA VAL A 1 -5.55 -18.64 0.03
C VAL A 1 -5.28 -17.31 0.72
N PRO A 2 -4.10 -17.06 1.31
CA PRO A 2 -3.82 -15.78 1.97
C PRO A 2 -3.89 -14.60 1.00
N THR A 3 -4.47 -13.48 1.42
CA THR A 3 -4.69 -12.26 0.63
C THR A 3 -3.39 -11.74 -0.02
N GLY A 4 -2.26 -11.81 0.71
CA GLY A 4 -0.96 -11.39 0.19
C GLY A 4 -0.46 -12.27 -0.98
N THR A 5 -0.69 -13.57 -0.95
CA THR A 5 -0.36 -14.48 -2.05
C THR A 5 -1.19 -14.19 -3.28
N THR A 6 -2.51 -13.99 -3.10
CA THR A 6 -3.43 -13.63 -4.20
C THR A 6 -3.04 -12.29 -4.82
N THR A 7 -2.66 -11.31 -4.00
CA THR A 7 -2.18 -10.01 -4.49
C THR A 7 -0.91 -10.14 -5.33
N ALA A 8 0.03 -11.00 -4.92
CA ALA A 8 1.27 -11.25 -5.67
C ALA A 8 1.00 -11.96 -7.00
N LEU A 9 0.09 -12.94 -7.03
CA LEU A 9 -0.31 -13.65 -8.25
C LEU A 9 -0.99 -12.74 -9.27
N ILE A 10 -1.79 -11.78 -8.83
CA ILE A 10 -2.43 -10.79 -9.71
C ILE A 10 -1.43 -9.70 -10.09
N GLY A 11 -0.65 -9.23 -9.12
CA GLY A 11 0.28 -8.11 -9.29
C GLY A 11 1.45 -8.41 -10.22
N GLY A 12 2.02 -9.61 -10.16
CA GLY A 12 3.15 -10.02 -11.00
C GLY A 12 2.86 -9.87 -12.50
N PRO A 13 1.82 -10.51 -13.05
CA PRO A 13 1.43 -10.36 -14.46
C PRO A 13 1.13 -8.91 -14.86
N ILE A 14 0.47 -8.13 -14.00
CA ILE A 14 0.17 -6.71 -14.29
C ILE A 14 1.47 -5.92 -14.45
N ILE A 15 2.48 -6.15 -13.60
CA ILE A 15 3.79 -5.50 -13.73
C ILE A 15 4.47 -5.90 -15.02
N LEU A 16 4.46 -7.19 -15.41
CA LEU A 16 5.05 -7.65 -16.64
C LEU A 16 4.42 -6.99 -17.87
N LEU A 17 3.10 -6.86 -17.89
CA LEU A 17 2.37 -6.15 -18.95
C LEU A 17 2.71 -4.66 -18.96
N ALA A 18 2.81 -4.04 -17.79
CA ALA A 18 3.17 -2.63 -17.64
C ALA A 18 4.61 -2.34 -18.14
N LEU A 19 5.56 -3.24 -17.86
CA LEU A 19 6.95 -3.15 -18.34
C LEU A 19 7.07 -3.28 -19.87
N GLN A 20 6.22 -4.06 -20.52
CA GLN A 20 6.19 -4.14 -21.98
C GLN A 20 5.80 -2.82 -22.62
N GLY A 21 4.91 -2.05 -21.99
CA GLY A 21 4.53 -0.70 -22.43
C GLY A 21 5.68 0.33 -22.30
N LEU A 22 6.64 0.12 -21.39
CA LEU A 22 7.77 1.03 -21.17
C LEU A 22 8.91 0.84 -22.19
N LYS A 23 9.02 -0.29 -22.87
CA LYS A 23 10.06 -0.57 -23.87
C LYS A 23 10.02 0.36 -25.08
N ASN A 24 8.93 1.06 -25.32
CA ASN A 24 8.75 1.94 -26.47
C ASN A 24 9.07 3.42 -26.18
N THR A 25 9.57 3.77 -24.97
CA THR A 25 9.84 5.16 -24.58
C THR A 25 11.33 5.44 -24.32
N HIS A 26 12.23 4.89 -25.13
CA HIS A 26 13.60 5.40 -25.18
C HIS A 26 13.61 6.68 -26.05
N HIS A 27 13.24 7.81 -25.45
CA HIS A 27 13.47 9.12 -26.06
C HIS A 27 14.25 10.03 -25.12
N MET A 28 15.19 10.74 -25.73
CA MET A 28 16.10 11.71 -25.05
C MET A 28 15.32 12.86 -24.40
N PRO A 29 15.83 13.44 -23.29
CA PRO A 29 15.18 14.58 -22.66
C PRO A 29 15.26 15.80 -23.60
N GLY A 30 14.14 16.19 -24.19
CA GLY A 30 14.09 17.40 -25.03
C GLY A 30 12.96 17.46 -26.08
N GLN A 31 12.18 16.41 -26.27
CA GLN A 31 11.01 16.47 -27.16
C GLN A 31 9.72 16.30 -26.38
N ASP A 32 8.73 17.15 -26.69
CA ASP A 32 7.36 17.16 -26.16
C ASP A 32 6.63 15.85 -26.47
N ASP A 33 7.02 14.75 -25.83
CA ASP A 33 6.30 13.52 -25.87
C ASP A 33 5.39 13.41 -24.64
N SER A 34 4.23 14.00 -24.75
CA SER A 34 3.09 13.51 -23.98
C SER A 34 2.90 12.05 -24.37
N PRO A 35 3.11 11.06 -23.47
CA PRO A 35 2.75 9.69 -23.78
C PRO A 35 1.28 9.72 -24.18
N ALA A 36 0.99 9.37 -25.44
CA ALA A 36 -0.36 9.27 -25.93
C ALA A 36 -1.10 8.27 -25.05
N GLY A 37 -1.88 8.77 -24.12
CA GLY A 37 -2.73 7.96 -23.27
C GLY A 37 -3.67 7.17 -24.18
N PHE A 38 -3.60 5.86 -24.08
CA PHE A 38 -4.42 4.92 -24.86
C PHE A 38 -5.95 5.13 -24.68
N LEU A 39 -6.37 6.05 -23.81
CA LEU A 39 -7.78 6.32 -23.54
C LEU A 39 -8.13 7.79 -23.70
N PRO A 40 -9.29 8.10 -24.33
CA PRO A 40 -9.72 9.46 -24.56
C PRO A 40 -9.98 10.21 -23.25
N LYS A 41 -9.81 11.53 -23.31
CA LYS A 41 -9.92 12.57 -22.27
C LYS A 41 -11.19 12.62 -21.39
N ARG A 42 -12.00 11.57 -21.28
CA ARG A 42 -13.20 11.56 -20.40
C ARG A 42 -12.80 11.32 -18.94
N ARG A 43 -12.40 12.36 -18.28
CA ARG A 43 -11.66 12.43 -17.01
C ARG A 43 -12.48 12.10 -15.77
N SER A 44 -13.79 12.35 -15.79
CA SER A 44 -14.70 12.01 -14.68
C SER A 44 -15.17 10.56 -14.72
N THR A 45 -15.21 9.96 -15.90
CA THR A 45 -15.74 8.60 -16.11
C THR A 45 -14.90 7.54 -15.40
N LEU A 46 -13.56 7.72 -15.33
CA LEU A 46 -12.67 6.77 -14.62
C LEU A 46 -12.86 6.81 -13.10
N VAL A 47 -13.01 7.99 -12.52
CA VAL A 47 -13.25 8.13 -11.08
C VAL A 47 -14.63 7.56 -10.72
N ILE A 48 -15.65 7.92 -11.51
CA ILE A 48 -17.00 7.40 -11.32
C ILE A 48 -17.03 5.89 -11.53
N GLY A 49 -16.42 5.40 -12.61
CA GLY A 49 -16.32 3.96 -12.89
C GLY A 49 -15.59 3.19 -11.78
N GLY A 50 -14.48 3.73 -11.27
CA GLY A 50 -13.76 3.13 -10.13
C GLY A 50 -14.58 3.12 -8.84
N ALA A 51 -15.31 4.20 -8.54
CA ALA A 51 -16.19 4.26 -7.38
C ALA A 51 -17.36 3.26 -7.51
N ILE A 52 -17.96 3.15 -8.70
CA ILE A 52 -19.02 2.16 -8.97
C ILE A 52 -18.46 0.74 -8.84
N ALA A 53 -17.27 0.47 -9.39
CA ALA A 53 -16.63 -0.85 -9.27
C ALA A 53 -16.34 -1.21 -7.80
N ALA A 54 -15.88 -0.26 -6.98
CA ALA A 54 -15.67 -0.46 -5.56
C ALA A 54 -16.98 -0.75 -4.82
N LEU A 55 -18.06 -0.03 -5.17
CA LEU A 55 -19.39 -0.27 -4.61
C LEU A 55 -19.94 -1.65 -5.01
N LEU A 56 -19.80 -2.03 -6.27
CA LEU A 56 -20.21 -3.35 -6.77
C LEU A 56 -19.40 -4.47 -6.09
N LEU A 57 -18.09 -4.31 -5.97
CA LEU A 57 -17.25 -5.26 -5.25
C LEU A 57 -17.70 -5.42 -3.79
N SER A 58 -18.01 -4.32 -3.12
CA SER A 58 -18.49 -4.34 -1.73
C SER A 58 -19.83 -5.05 -1.61
N THR A 59 -20.78 -4.79 -2.53
CA THR A 59 -22.10 -5.45 -2.52
C THR A 59 -21.99 -6.93 -2.85
N ILE A 60 -21.19 -7.33 -3.82
CA ILE A 60 -20.92 -8.71 -4.18
C ILE A 60 -20.23 -9.44 -3.02
N GLY A 61 -19.20 -8.84 -2.42
CA GLY A 61 -18.45 -9.42 -1.31
C GLY A 61 -19.28 -9.66 -0.07
N ILE A 62 -20.32 -8.86 0.17
CA ILE A 62 -21.27 -9.09 1.27
C ILE A 62 -22.30 -10.14 0.91
N SER A 63 -22.84 -10.08 -0.32
CA SER A 63 -23.97 -10.90 -0.76
C SER A 63 -23.60 -12.32 -1.19
N MET A 64 -22.38 -12.52 -1.69
CA MET A 64 -21.92 -13.82 -2.19
C MET A 64 -20.74 -14.32 -1.36
N GLY A 65 -20.79 -15.58 -0.93
CA GLY A 65 -19.71 -16.18 -0.16
C GLY A 65 -19.77 -17.69 -0.15
N TRP A 66 -18.63 -18.29 0.18
CA TRP A 66 -18.53 -19.72 0.37
C TRP A 66 -19.37 -20.18 1.56
N SER A 67 -20.22 -21.15 1.37
CA SER A 67 -21.04 -21.77 2.41
C SER A 67 -20.45 -23.12 2.81
N PRO A 68 -19.76 -23.23 3.96
CA PRO A 68 -19.12 -24.49 4.37
C PRO A 68 -20.10 -25.65 4.54
N GLY A 69 -21.37 -25.38 4.81
CA GLY A 69 -22.39 -26.39 4.99
C GLY A 69 -22.93 -27.01 3.70
N LEU A 70 -22.78 -26.29 2.57
CA LEU A 70 -23.22 -26.72 1.25
C LEU A 70 -22.04 -27.04 0.31
N ASP A 71 -20.81 -26.70 0.73
CA ASP A 71 -19.57 -26.82 -0.06
C ASP A 71 -19.66 -26.10 -1.42
N GLU A 72 -20.36 -24.96 -1.45
CA GLU A 72 -20.61 -24.17 -2.65
C GLU A 72 -20.67 -22.65 -2.37
N TRP A 73 -20.54 -21.87 -3.43
CA TRP A 73 -20.78 -20.43 -3.39
C TRP A 73 -22.27 -20.14 -3.36
N SER A 74 -22.74 -19.47 -2.35
CA SER A 74 -24.16 -19.16 -2.18
C SER A 74 -24.40 -17.66 -2.03
N TRP A 75 -25.60 -17.23 -2.47
CA TRP A 75 -26.09 -15.88 -2.26
C TRP A 75 -26.74 -15.75 -0.90
N THR A 76 -26.28 -14.77 -0.14
CA THR A 76 -26.91 -14.42 1.14
C THR A 76 -28.16 -13.57 0.84
N PRO A 77 -29.36 -14.00 1.27
CA PRO A 77 -30.58 -13.20 1.12
C PRO A 77 -30.42 -11.82 1.78
N ILE A 78 -31.03 -10.79 1.21
CA ILE A 78 -30.94 -9.40 1.71
C ILE A 78 -31.32 -9.32 3.20
N ALA A 79 -32.29 -10.11 3.64
CA ALA A 79 -32.72 -10.19 5.04
C ALA A 79 -31.58 -10.61 6.01
N GLN A 80 -30.57 -11.34 5.53
CA GLN A 80 -29.43 -11.83 6.30
C GLN A 80 -28.15 -10.99 6.10
N TRP A 81 -28.21 -9.89 5.34
CA TRP A 81 -27.03 -9.04 5.09
C TRP A 81 -26.46 -8.44 6.37
N HIS A 82 -27.28 -8.16 7.37
CA HIS A 82 -26.81 -7.66 8.66
C HIS A 82 -25.90 -8.70 9.35
N GLU A 83 -26.26 -9.97 9.33
CA GLU A 83 -25.44 -11.05 9.87
C GLU A 83 -24.16 -11.27 9.04
N ALA A 84 -24.29 -11.26 7.71
CA ALA A 84 -23.16 -11.37 6.79
C ALA A 84 -22.18 -10.19 6.96
N TRP A 85 -22.68 -8.99 7.25
CA TRP A 85 -21.84 -7.82 7.49
C TRP A 85 -20.93 -7.99 8.70
N VAL A 86 -21.41 -8.56 9.78
CA VAL A 86 -20.62 -8.77 11.01
C VAL A 86 -19.33 -9.54 10.72
N TRP A 87 -19.39 -10.52 9.82
CA TRP A 87 -18.26 -11.40 9.50
C TRP A 87 -17.44 -10.96 8.27
N ARG A 88 -18.11 -10.42 7.25
CA ARG A 88 -17.50 -10.08 5.97
C ARG A 88 -17.18 -8.59 5.81
N GLY A 89 -17.99 -7.74 6.44
CA GLY A 89 -17.86 -6.29 6.30
C GLY A 89 -16.53 -5.73 6.77
N PRO A 90 -16.09 -5.96 8.01
CA PRO A 90 -14.81 -5.45 8.52
C PRO A 90 -13.63 -5.96 7.71
N ARG A 91 -13.64 -7.23 7.30
CA ARG A 91 -12.62 -7.85 6.46
C ARG A 91 -12.49 -7.13 5.11
N LEU A 92 -13.59 -7.01 4.37
CA LEU A 92 -13.62 -6.37 3.06
C LEU A 92 -13.28 -4.88 3.14
N LEU A 93 -13.82 -4.20 4.15
CA LEU A 93 -13.52 -2.79 4.40
C LEU A 93 -12.02 -2.59 4.66
N ALA A 94 -11.43 -3.40 5.52
CA ALA A 94 -10.00 -3.33 5.81
C ALA A 94 -9.14 -3.60 4.56
N ALA A 95 -9.51 -4.58 3.72
CA ALA A 95 -8.82 -4.87 2.47
C ALA A 95 -8.85 -3.66 1.53
N ILE A 96 -10.02 -3.09 1.29
CA ILE A 96 -10.18 -1.92 0.42
C ILE A 96 -9.37 -0.73 0.99
N LEU A 97 -9.49 -0.46 2.28
CA LEU A 97 -8.80 0.66 2.92
C LEU A 97 -7.28 0.50 2.93
N ALA A 98 -6.76 -0.70 3.17
CA ALA A 98 -5.33 -0.94 3.08
C ALA A 98 -4.82 -0.76 1.64
N GLY A 99 -5.59 -1.20 0.64
CA GLY A 99 -5.28 -0.93 -0.76
C GLY A 99 -5.26 0.56 -1.09
N VAL A 100 -6.23 1.33 -0.58
CA VAL A 100 -6.26 2.80 -0.69
C VAL A 100 -5.00 3.41 -0.04
N ALA A 101 -4.66 3.00 1.18
CA ALA A 101 -3.50 3.51 1.91
C ALA A 101 -2.20 3.24 1.14
N LEU A 102 -2.01 2.02 0.65
CA LEU A 102 -0.82 1.64 -0.14
C LEU A 102 -0.77 2.37 -1.48
N GLY A 103 -1.89 2.55 -2.17
CA GLY A 103 -1.97 3.33 -3.42
C GLY A 103 -1.60 4.79 -3.23
N LEU A 104 -2.06 5.42 -2.14
CA LEU A 104 -1.66 6.77 -1.75
C LEU A 104 -0.17 6.82 -1.40
N ALA A 105 0.30 5.92 -0.51
CA ALA A 105 1.71 5.86 -0.10
C ALA A 105 2.64 5.68 -1.31
N GLY A 106 2.30 4.77 -2.23
CA GLY A 106 3.05 4.55 -3.45
C GLY A 106 3.13 5.81 -4.33
N THR A 107 2.00 6.53 -4.48
CA THR A 107 1.98 7.79 -5.23
C THR A 107 2.91 8.84 -4.60
N LEU A 108 2.90 8.96 -3.27
CA LEU A 108 3.78 9.89 -2.54
C LEU A 108 5.26 9.55 -2.77
N ILE A 109 5.63 8.28 -2.62
CA ILE A 109 7.02 7.83 -2.79
C ILE A 109 7.48 8.01 -4.24
N GLN A 110 6.68 7.59 -5.23
CA GLN A 110 7.03 7.74 -6.64
C GLN A 110 7.19 9.21 -7.05
N ARG A 111 6.33 10.09 -6.57
CA ARG A 111 6.44 11.54 -6.80
C ARG A 111 7.64 12.17 -6.09
N MET A 112 7.90 11.77 -4.84
CA MET A 112 9.01 12.28 -4.04
C MET A 112 10.36 11.88 -4.63
N THR A 113 10.48 10.65 -5.11
CA THR A 113 11.75 10.09 -5.63
C THR A 113 11.96 10.35 -7.12
N GLY A 114 10.90 10.72 -7.84
CA GLY A 114 10.90 10.79 -9.31
C GLY A 114 11.05 9.42 -9.98
N ASN A 115 10.95 8.33 -9.22
CA ASN A 115 11.12 6.97 -9.72
C ASN A 115 9.76 6.25 -9.81
N PRO A 116 9.28 5.89 -11.01
CA PRO A 116 8.01 5.19 -11.19
C PRO A 116 7.99 3.77 -10.63
N MET A 117 9.14 3.19 -10.35
CA MET A 117 9.29 1.85 -9.77
C MET A 117 9.47 1.87 -8.24
N ALA A 118 9.46 3.05 -7.62
CA ALA A 118 9.55 3.14 -6.18
C ALA A 118 8.25 2.66 -5.53
N SER A 119 8.39 1.84 -4.49
CA SER A 119 7.26 1.32 -3.72
C SER A 119 7.45 1.58 -2.21
N PRO A 120 6.35 1.70 -1.46
CA PRO A 120 6.44 1.94 -0.02
C PRO A 120 7.07 0.78 0.75
N GLU A 121 7.00 -0.45 0.26
CA GLU A 121 7.64 -1.62 0.88
C GLU A 121 9.17 -1.48 0.92
N MET A 122 9.78 -0.81 -0.08
CA MET A 122 11.21 -0.55 -0.13
C MET A 122 11.73 0.36 1.00
N LEU A 123 10.84 0.96 1.78
CA LEU A 123 11.24 1.78 2.93
C LEU A 123 11.65 0.94 4.17
N GLY A 124 11.44 -0.38 4.15
CA GLY A 124 11.75 -1.27 5.26
C GLY A 124 10.79 -1.20 6.44
N ILE A 125 9.72 -0.40 6.35
CA ILE A 125 8.77 -0.15 7.46
C ILE A 125 8.02 -1.42 7.83
N SER A 126 7.51 -2.14 6.83
CA SER A 126 6.84 -3.44 7.03
C SER A 126 7.80 -4.49 7.62
N GLY A 127 9.08 -4.45 7.21
CA GLY A 127 10.12 -5.30 7.78
C GLY A 127 10.34 -5.03 9.28
N GLY A 128 10.32 -3.75 9.69
CA GLY A 128 10.41 -3.38 11.10
C GLY A 128 9.26 -3.92 11.95
N ALA A 129 8.02 -3.81 11.44
CA ALA A 129 6.86 -4.43 12.07
C ALA A 129 7.04 -5.94 12.21
N ALA A 130 7.48 -6.61 11.14
CA ALA A 130 7.73 -8.05 11.12
C ALA A 130 8.79 -8.48 12.11
N VAL A 131 9.92 -7.78 12.21
CA VAL A 131 10.98 -8.10 13.18
C VAL A 131 10.46 -8.08 14.62
N VAL A 132 9.66 -7.08 14.98
CA VAL A 132 9.12 -7.02 16.35
C VAL A 132 8.09 -8.13 16.58
N MET A 133 7.29 -8.49 15.60
CA MET A 133 6.37 -9.63 15.68
C MET A 133 7.14 -10.95 15.89
N VAL A 134 8.26 -11.13 15.18
CA VAL A 134 9.17 -12.27 15.40
C VAL A 134 9.66 -12.34 16.85
N LEU A 135 10.13 -11.20 17.39
CA LEU A 135 10.62 -11.17 18.77
C LEU A 135 9.54 -11.57 19.76
N ILE A 136 8.28 -11.10 19.58
CA ILE A 136 7.16 -11.48 20.44
C ILE A 136 6.93 -12.99 20.42
N VAL A 137 6.90 -13.59 19.22
CA VAL A 137 6.69 -15.03 19.07
C VAL A 137 7.87 -15.83 19.69
N LEU A 138 9.12 -15.39 19.46
CA LEU A 138 10.31 -16.04 20.01
C LEU A 138 10.37 -16.02 21.55
N PHE A 139 9.93 -14.91 22.15
CA PHE A 139 9.90 -14.79 23.61
C PHE A 139 8.63 -15.39 24.23
N GLY A 140 7.73 -15.98 23.42
CA GLY A 140 6.52 -16.64 23.89
C GLY A 140 5.53 -15.71 24.59
N ALA A 141 5.56 -14.41 24.27
CA ALA A 141 4.69 -13.42 24.88
C ALA A 141 3.28 -13.49 24.27
N ASP A 142 2.31 -13.93 25.05
CA ASP A 142 0.88 -13.80 24.67
C ASP A 142 0.37 -12.41 25.09
N ILE A 143 0.42 -11.48 24.15
CA ILE A 143 0.03 -10.08 24.37
C ILE A 143 -1.34 -9.72 23.76
N GLY A 144 -2.04 -10.72 23.26
CA GLY A 144 -3.32 -10.53 22.59
C GLY A 144 -3.23 -9.63 21.34
N ARG A 145 -4.35 -9.45 20.65
CA ARG A 145 -4.40 -8.72 19.38
C ARG A 145 -3.96 -7.25 19.50
N ALA A 146 -4.45 -6.54 20.53
CA ALA A 146 -4.11 -5.13 20.75
C ALA A 146 -2.60 -4.93 21.02
N GLY A 147 -1.99 -5.83 21.79
CA GLY A 147 -0.56 -5.84 22.04
C GLY A 147 0.25 -6.09 20.77
N GLN A 148 -0.19 -7.03 19.91
CA GLN A 148 0.46 -7.30 18.62
C GLN A 148 0.43 -6.08 17.69
N LEU A 149 -0.73 -5.39 17.59
CA LEU A 149 -0.86 -4.16 16.81
C LEU A 149 0.06 -3.05 17.34
N GLY A 150 0.09 -2.86 18.68
CA GLY A 150 0.99 -1.90 19.30
C GLY A 150 2.46 -2.20 19.05
N ALA A 151 2.86 -3.44 19.17
CA ALA A 151 4.23 -3.89 18.96
C ALA A 151 4.65 -3.77 17.48
N ALA A 152 3.81 -4.16 16.53
CA ALA A 152 4.05 -3.99 15.10
C ALA A 152 4.19 -2.49 14.74
N THR A 153 3.37 -1.62 15.37
CA THR A 153 3.48 -0.16 15.20
C THR A 153 4.81 0.37 15.71
N LEU A 154 5.28 -0.10 16.88
CA LEU A 154 6.58 0.28 17.41
C LEU A 154 7.73 -0.18 16.51
N GLY A 155 7.66 -1.40 15.97
CA GLY A 155 8.62 -1.91 15.00
C GLY A 155 8.68 -1.09 13.72
N ALA A 156 7.53 -0.74 13.17
CA ALA A 156 7.41 0.14 12.00
C ALA A 156 8.00 1.53 12.28
N ALA A 157 7.69 2.11 13.46
CA ALA A 157 8.22 3.40 13.88
C ALA A 157 9.74 3.38 14.11
N ALA A 158 10.29 2.31 14.66
CA ALA A 158 11.73 2.13 14.83
C ALA A 158 12.45 2.03 13.48
N ALA A 159 11.91 1.26 12.52
CA ALA A 159 12.44 1.16 11.17
C ALA A 159 12.40 2.53 10.45
N LEU A 160 11.30 3.26 10.58
CA LEU A 160 11.18 4.62 10.04
C LEU A 160 12.21 5.57 10.68
N GLY A 161 12.38 5.51 12.00
CA GLY A 161 13.38 6.30 12.73
C GLY A 161 14.78 6.03 12.21
N LEU A 162 15.14 4.74 12.03
CA LEU A 162 16.43 4.35 11.46
C LEU A 162 16.59 4.85 10.01
N LEU A 163 15.57 4.71 9.19
CA LEU A 163 15.58 5.22 7.82
C LEU A 163 15.78 6.74 7.79
N ILE A 164 15.10 7.50 8.66
CA ILE A 164 15.27 8.95 8.79
C ILE A 164 16.70 9.28 9.19
N MET A 165 17.29 8.57 10.15
CA MET A 165 18.68 8.77 10.55
C MET A 165 19.66 8.56 9.40
N LEU A 166 19.47 7.51 8.61
CA LEU A 166 20.30 7.20 7.45
C LEU A 166 20.11 8.25 6.32
N ALA A 167 18.87 8.61 6.03
CA ALA A 167 18.55 9.54 4.95
C ALA A 167 18.87 11.02 5.26
N ARG A 168 18.95 11.38 6.56
CA ARG A 168 19.16 12.76 7.02
C ARG A 168 20.42 13.39 6.47
N LYS A 169 21.55 12.65 6.41
CA LYS A 169 22.84 13.12 5.89
C LYS A 169 22.73 13.54 4.41
N HIS A 170 21.82 12.95 3.66
CA HIS A 170 21.64 13.14 2.24
C HIS A 170 20.39 13.96 1.90
N ARG A 171 19.87 14.73 2.86
CA ARG A 171 18.69 15.60 2.70
C ARG A 171 17.49 14.88 2.10
N PHE A 172 17.34 13.60 2.41
CA PHE A 172 16.25 12.73 1.90
C PHE A 172 16.23 12.67 0.35
N ALA A 173 17.38 12.70 -0.31
CA ALA A 173 17.45 12.55 -1.77
C ALA A 173 16.87 11.21 -2.20
N GLY A 174 16.03 11.22 -3.25
CA GLY A 174 15.20 10.09 -3.64
C GLY A 174 15.94 8.77 -3.83
N ASN A 175 17.06 8.77 -4.58
CA ASN A 175 17.86 7.56 -4.83
C ASN A 175 18.49 7.00 -3.54
N GLN A 176 19.01 7.88 -2.69
CA GLN A 176 19.66 7.46 -1.44
C GLN A 176 18.65 6.99 -0.41
N LEU A 177 17.46 7.58 -0.40
CA LEU A 177 16.35 7.11 0.42
C LEU A 177 15.91 5.70 0.04
N LEU A 178 15.78 5.44 -1.29
CA LEU A 178 15.40 4.12 -1.78
C LEU A 178 16.48 3.07 -1.52
N LEU A 179 17.77 3.41 -1.74
CA LEU A 179 18.87 2.50 -1.45
C LEU A 179 19.01 2.21 0.05
N GLY A 180 18.87 3.22 0.90
CA GLY A 180 18.89 3.04 2.35
C GLY A 180 17.71 2.22 2.86
N GLY A 181 16.52 2.48 2.34
CA GLY A 181 15.32 1.70 2.63
C GLY A 181 15.44 0.24 2.17
N LEU A 182 15.92 0.02 0.94
CA LEU A 182 16.14 -1.31 0.40
C LEU A 182 17.18 -2.09 1.20
N ALA A 183 18.30 -1.46 1.59
CA ALA A 183 19.30 -2.10 2.43
C ALA A 183 18.71 -2.51 3.80
N LEU A 184 17.92 -1.63 4.41
CA LEU A 184 17.21 -1.91 5.65
C LEU A 184 16.20 -3.05 5.48
N TYR A 185 15.41 -3.03 4.41
CA TYR A 185 14.47 -4.09 4.07
C TYR A 185 15.17 -5.45 3.91
N VAL A 186 16.22 -5.52 3.09
CA VAL A 186 16.98 -6.77 2.85
C VAL A 186 17.60 -7.30 4.12
N PHE A 187 18.15 -6.42 4.96
CA PHE A 187 18.72 -6.81 6.25
C PHE A 187 17.65 -7.43 7.18
N MET A 188 16.49 -6.80 7.29
CA MET A 188 15.38 -7.30 8.09
C MET A 188 14.80 -8.60 7.51
N ASP A 189 14.63 -8.69 6.19
CA ASP A 189 14.14 -9.88 5.50
C ASP A 189 15.09 -11.08 5.69
N ALA A 190 16.41 -10.84 5.65
CA ALA A 190 17.41 -11.88 5.92
C ALA A 190 17.30 -12.43 7.37
N GLY A 191 17.07 -11.54 8.35
CA GLY A 191 16.83 -11.95 9.74
C GLY A 191 15.55 -12.79 9.89
N LEU A 192 14.47 -12.38 9.22
CA LEU A 192 13.21 -13.13 9.20
C LEU A 192 13.38 -14.52 8.59
N ARG A 193 14.10 -14.64 7.47
CA ARG A 193 14.39 -15.92 6.80
C ARG A 193 15.22 -16.84 7.69
N LEU A 194 16.18 -16.32 8.45
CA LEU A 194 16.94 -17.09 9.43
C LEU A 194 16.03 -17.72 10.49
N VAL A 195 15.09 -16.94 11.03
CA VAL A 195 14.12 -17.46 12.01
C VAL A 195 13.20 -18.50 11.36
N MET A 196 12.76 -18.27 10.12
CA MET A 196 11.93 -19.24 9.38
C MET A 196 12.67 -20.54 9.11
N ALA A 197 13.97 -20.48 8.83
CA ALA A 197 14.82 -21.65 8.58
C ALA A 197 15.00 -22.54 9.82
N SER A 198 14.79 -22.01 11.04
CA SER A 198 14.81 -22.80 12.27
C SER A 198 13.62 -23.77 12.39
N GLY A 199 12.55 -23.55 11.61
CA GLY A 199 11.36 -24.40 11.62
C GLY A 199 10.52 -24.29 12.89
N GLY A 200 9.61 -25.25 13.07
CA GLY A 200 8.78 -25.34 14.25
C GLY A 200 7.57 -24.41 14.29
N THR A 201 6.97 -24.29 15.47
CA THR A 201 5.73 -23.50 15.68
C THR A 201 5.93 -22.00 15.46
N VAL A 202 7.12 -21.49 15.78
CA VAL A 202 7.48 -20.07 15.57
C VAL A 202 7.46 -19.73 14.08
N ALA A 203 8.08 -20.55 13.26
CA ALA A 203 8.12 -20.33 11.80
C ALA A 203 6.71 -20.36 11.20
N SER A 204 5.84 -21.30 11.61
CA SER A 204 4.46 -21.38 11.10
C SER A 204 3.60 -20.18 11.52
N GLN A 205 3.72 -19.69 12.75
CA GLN A 205 3.02 -18.49 13.21
C GLN A 205 3.45 -17.24 12.43
N LEU A 206 4.76 -17.11 12.19
CA LEU A 206 5.32 -16.01 11.38
C LEU A 206 4.86 -16.07 9.94
N LEU A 207 4.85 -17.25 9.31
CA LEU A 207 4.36 -17.45 7.97
C LEU A 207 2.91 -16.99 7.85
N ASN A 208 2.05 -17.41 8.80
CA ASN A 208 0.65 -16.99 8.80
C ASN A 208 0.49 -15.47 8.89
N TRP A 209 1.30 -14.79 9.70
CA TRP A 209 1.25 -13.34 9.78
C TRP A 209 1.83 -12.66 8.52
N MET A 210 2.92 -13.18 7.96
CA MET A 210 3.57 -12.62 6.76
C MET A 210 2.76 -12.81 5.49
N TYR A 211 1.91 -13.83 5.41
CA TYR A 211 1.01 -14.00 4.27
C TYR A 211 -0.07 -12.90 4.17
N GLY A 212 -0.25 -12.13 5.24
CA GLY A 212 -1.28 -11.13 5.34
C GLY A 212 -2.67 -11.76 5.43
N SER A 213 -3.44 -11.35 6.42
CA SER A 213 -4.79 -11.89 6.62
C SER A 213 -5.74 -10.81 7.10
N THR A 214 -6.89 -10.74 6.46
CA THR A 214 -8.00 -9.87 6.83
C THR A 214 -8.98 -10.53 7.79
N TRP A 215 -8.85 -11.84 8.04
CA TRP A 215 -9.79 -12.65 8.81
C TRP A 215 -9.93 -12.24 10.27
N LEU A 216 -8.88 -11.68 10.87
CA LEU A 216 -8.85 -11.29 12.28
C LEU A 216 -9.13 -9.79 12.48
N VAL A 217 -9.45 -9.06 11.42
CA VAL A 217 -9.65 -7.61 11.50
C VAL A 217 -11.01 -7.30 12.12
N SER A 218 -10.98 -6.54 13.19
CA SER A 218 -12.18 -6.02 13.85
C SER A 218 -12.71 -4.79 13.13
N GLU A 219 -13.99 -4.47 13.35
CA GLU A 219 -14.61 -3.25 12.84
C GLU A 219 -13.89 -1.99 13.34
N ALA A 220 -13.46 -1.99 14.60
CA ALA A 220 -12.71 -0.88 15.20
C ALA A 220 -11.36 -0.63 14.50
N GLU A 221 -10.64 -1.69 14.12
CA GLU A 221 -9.38 -1.60 13.36
C GLU A 221 -9.63 -1.04 11.95
N ALA A 222 -10.68 -1.50 11.27
CA ALA A 222 -11.05 -1.01 9.94
C ALA A 222 -11.47 0.47 9.99
N LEU A 223 -12.28 0.87 10.98
CA LEU A 223 -12.68 2.27 11.19
C LEU A 223 -11.50 3.16 11.59
N GLY A 224 -10.57 2.66 12.39
CA GLY A 224 -9.33 3.35 12.72
C GLY A 224 -8.48 3.63 11.47
N LEU A 225 -8.34 2.64 10.58
CA LEU A 225 -7.65 2.80 9.31
C LEU A 225 -8.37 3.82 8.41
N LEU A 226 -9.70 3.78 8.35
CA LEU A 226 -10.51 4.76 7.61
C LEU A 226 -10.26 6.19 8.14
N ALA A 227 -10.35 6.38 9.46
CA ALA A 227 -10.14 7.68 10.08
C ALA A 227 -8.74 8.24 9.75
N LEU A 228 -7.70 7.40 9.82
CA LEU A 228 -6.34 7.78 9.46
C LEU A 228 -6.23 8.19 7.98
N ILE A 229 -6.80 7.40 7.07
CA ILE A 229 -6.78 7.69 5.63
C ILE A 229 -7.49 9.01 5.34
N VAL A 230 -8.66 9.26 5.95
CA VAL A 230 -9.41 10.51 5.78
C VAL A 230 -8.59 11.70 6.29
N LEU A 231 -7.98 11.58 7.47
CA LEU A 231 -7.13 12.63 8.05
C LEU A 231 -5.93 12.94 7.14
N ILE A 232 -5.22 11.92 6.70
CA ILE A 232 -4.06 12.10 5.80
C ILE A 232 -4.51 12.67 4.47
N SER A 233 -5.60 12.16 3.88
CA SER A 233 -6.13 12.65 2.59
C SER A 233 -6.51 14.13 2.66
N ALA A 234 -7.11 14.57 3.75
CA ALA A 234 -7.38 15.99 3.99
C ALA A 234 -6.07 16.82 4.03
N GLY A 235 -5.04 16.33 4.72
CA GLY A 235 -3.72 16.95 4.73
C GLY A 235 -3.03 16.98 3.35
N LEU A 236 -3.25 15.93 2.53
CA LEU A 236 -2.69 15.86 1.18
C LEU A 236 -3.17 16.99 0.27
N LEU A 237 -4.38 17.51 0.48
CA LEU A 237 -4.90 18.64 -0.28
C LEU A 237 -4.00 19.88 -0.16
N ALA A 238 -3.44 20.12 1.02
CA ALA A 238 -2.53 21.25 1.28
C ALA A 238 -1.17 21.09 0.58
N ILE A 239 -0.74 19.86 0.29
CA ILE A 239 0.59 19.56 -0.27
C ILE A 239 0.57 19.13 -1.74
N ILE A 240 -0.57 19.26 -2.44
CA ILE A 240 -0.68 18.99 -3.89
C ILE A 240 0.32 19.80 -4.69
N ARG A 241 0.48 21.10 -4.36
CA ARG A 241 1.44 21.98 -5.04
C ARG A 241 2.89 21.56 -4.84
N PRO A 242 3.40 21.32 -3.63
CA PRO A 242 4.71 20.72 -3.40
C PRO A 242 4.95 19.42 -4.18
N LEU A 243 3.97 18.51 -4.18
CA LEU A 243 4.03 17.25 -4.92
C LEU A 243 4.10 17.42 -6.44
N SER A 244 3.57 18.51 -6.98
CA SER A 244 3.64 18.82 -8.41
C SER A 244 5.01 19.40 -8.81
N ILE A 245 5.66 20.13 -7.90
CA ILE A 245 6.93 20.82 -8.15
C ILE A 245 8.13 19.88 -7.94
N LEU A 246 8.06 18.99 -6.97
CA LEU A 246 9.18 18.14 -6.54
C LEU A 246 9.80 17.30 -7.67
N PRO A 247 9.04 16.70 -8.62
CA PRO A 247 9.59 15.94 -9.74
C PRO A 247 10.41 16.75 -10.73
N LEU A 248 10.32 18.10 -10.71
CA LEU A 248 11.14 18.98 -11.56
C LEU A 248 12.62 19.03 -11.16
N GLY A 249 12.97 18.36 -10.07
CA GLY A 249 14.32 18.30 -9.52
C GLY A 249 14.56 19.31 -8.40
N GLU A 250 15.61 19.06 -7.60
CA GLU A 250 15.90 19.81 -6.37
C GLU A 250 16.21 21.28 -6.64
N THR A 251 17.02 21.54 -7.70
CA THR A 251 17.40 22.91 -8.07
C THR A 251 16.19 23.73 -8.49
N SER A 252 15.35 23.19 -9.37
CA SER A 252 14.14 23.88 -9.84
C SER A 252 13.12 24.07 -8.72
N ALA A 253 12.93 23.08 -7.86
CA ALA A 253 12.02 23.16 -6.74
C ALA A 253 12.46 24.22 -5.71
N SER A 254 13.75 24.29 -5.40
CA SER A 254 14.31 25.30 -4.48
C SER A 254 14.24 26.72 -5.05
N SER A 255 14.48 26.89 -6.35
CA SER A 255 14.34 28.20 -7.03
C SER A 255 12.88 28.72 -6.99
N LEU A 256 11.91 27.82 -6.94
CA LEU A 256 10.49 28.15 -6.74
C LEU A 256 10.10 28.35 -5.26
N GLY A 257 11.09 28.42 -4.36
CA GLY A 257 10.90 28.66 -2.93
C GLY A 257 10.43 27.44 -2.12
N LEU A 258 10.50 26.22 -2.68
CA LEU A 258 10.08 25.02 -1.94
C LEU A 258 11.17 24.58 -0.94
N PRO A 259 10.86 24.42 0.35
CA PRO A 259 11.80 23.85 1.32
C PRO A 259 11.89 22.32 1.13
N VAL A 260 12.64 21.90 0.09
CA VAL A 260 12.68 20.53 -0.45
C VAL A 260 12.90 19.48 0.64
N THR A 261 13.86 19.68 1.54
CA THR A 261 14.18 18.74 2.63
C THR A 261 12.99 18.53 3.57
N LYS A 262 12.30 19.61 3.96
CA LYS A 262 11.12 19.53 4.86
C LYS A 262 9.95 18.84 4.16
N VAL A 263 9.73 19.15 2.89
CA VAL A 263 8.67 18.52 2.08
C VAL A 263 8.94 17.04 1.90
N ARG A 264 10.17 16.63 1.55
CA ARG A 264 10.53 15.22 1.43
C ARG A 264 10.33 14.48 2.75
N LEU A 265 10.74 15.05 3.87
CA LEU A 265 10.52 14.45 5.19
C LEU A 265 9.02 14.29 5.49
N LEU A 266 8.21 15.32 5.22
CA LEU A 266 6.75 15.23 5.42
C LEU A 266 6.13 14.13 4.56
N LEU A 267 6.49 14.06 3.27
CA LEU A 267 5.99 13.04 2.36
C LEU A 267 6.41 11.64 2.79
N LEU A 268 7.65 11.48 3.26
CA LEU A 268 8.15 10.23 3.81
C LEU A 268 7.34 9.79 5.03
N LEU A 269 7.09 10.72 5.97
CA LEU A 269 6.30 10.44 7.18
C LEU A 269 4.86 10.04 6.84
N LEU A 270 4.20 10.73 5.90
CA LEU A 270 2.85 10.40 5.49
C LEU A 270 2.79 9.04 4.77
N ALA A 271 3.71 8.77 3.85
CA ALA A 271 3.80 7.49 3.18
C ALA A 271 4.09 6.35 4.16
N ALA A 272 5.01 6.57 5.09
CA ALA A 272 5.36 5.62 6.13
C ALA A 272 4.18 5.30 7.04
N LEU A 273 3.42 6.32 7.45
CA LEU A 273 2.25 6.15 8.31
C LEU A 273 1.14 5.35 7.62
N LEU A 274 0.86 5.65 6.34
CA LEU A 274 -0.09 4.89 5.53
C LEU A 274 0.34 3.43 5.35
N THR A 275 1.63 3.19 5.06
CA THR A 275 2.19 1.85 4.89
C THR A 275 2.16 1.07 6.21
N ALA A 276 2.59 1.69 7.31
CA ALA A 276 2.58 1.08 8.63
C ALA A 276 1.16 0.69 9.05
N ALA A 277 0.18 1.59 8.88
CA ALA A 277 -1.21 1.31 9.24
C ALA A 277 -1.78 0.13 8.43
N ALA A 278 -1.55 0.09 7.11
CA ALA A 278 -1.96 -1.05 6.29
C ALA A 278 -1.29 -2.35 6.74
N THR A 279 0.04 -2.32 6.99
CA THR A 279 0.82 -3.49 7.41
C THR A 279 0.40 -4.00 8.80
N VAL A 280 0.13 -3.10 9.74
CA VAL A 280 -0.27 -3.47 11.11
C VAL A 280 -1.63 -4.15 11.11
N VAL A 281 -2.58 -3.68 10.29
CA VAL A 281 -3.95 -4.21 10.25
C VAL A 281 -4.04 -5.53 9.51
N ILE A 282 -3.39 -5.65 8.34
CA ILE A 282 -3.56 -6.80 7.43
C ILE A 282 -2.29 -7.68 7.37
N GLY A 283 -1.14 -7.15 7.71
CA GLY A 283 0.16 -7.77 7.48
C GLY A 283 0.93 -7.12 6.32
N PRO A 284 2.18 -7.56 6.08
CA PRO A 284 2.99 -7.02 5.01
C PRO A 284 2.43 -7.46 3.64
N LEU A 285 2.08 -6.47 2.82
CA LEU A 285 1.57 -6.68 1.46
C LEU A 285 2.54 -6.06 0.46
N SER A 286 2.75 -6.74 -0.65
CA SER A 286 3.63 -6.29 -1.72
C SER A 286 2.84 -5.93 -2.98
N PHE A 287 3.48 -5.14 -3.87
CA PHE A 287 3.01 -4.77 -5.21
C PHE A 287 1.88 -3.74 -5.28
N VAL A 288 0.94 -3.65 -4.35
CA VAL A 288 -0.19 -2.71 -4.44
C VAL A 288 0.29 -1.26 -4.52
N GLY A 289 1.24 -0.89 -3.64
CA GLY A 289 1.84 0.44 -3.62
C GLY A 289 2.65 0.79 -4.86
N LEU A 290 3.11 -0.21 -5.61
CA LEU A 290 3.80 -0.03 -6.89
C LEU A 290 2.81 0.10 -8.05
N ILE A 291 1.85 -0.84 -8.13
CA ILE A 291 0.94 -1.00 -9.27
C ILE A 291 -0.11 0.10 -9.32
N ALA A 292 -0.70 0.45 -8.19
CA ALA A 292 -1.82 1.38 -8.15
C ALA A 292 -1.47 2.77 -8.75
N PRO A 293 -0.38 3.45 -8.37
CA PRO A 293 0.01 4.71 -9.00
C PRO A 293 0.52 4.52 -10.44
N HIS A 294 1.04 3.34 -10.80
CA HIS A 294 1.42 3.02 -12.16
C HIS A 294 0.17 2.93 -13.05
N LEU A 295 -0.86 2.21 -12.64
CA LEU A 295 -2.14 2.15 -13.33
C LEU A 295 -2.76 3.54 -13.51
N ALA A 296 -2.72 4.39 -12.48
CA ALA A 296 -3.22 5.75 -12.58
C ALA A 296 -2.52 6.54 -13.70
N ARG A 297 -1.21 6.37 -13.88
CA ARG A 297 -0.45 7.00 -14.98
C ARG A 297 -0.80 6.41 -16.34
N VAL A 298 -0.88 5.09 -16.48
CA VAL A 298 -1.28 4.41 -17.72
C VAL A 298 -2.68 4.86 -18.15
N LEU A 299 -3.58 5.09 -17.20
CA LEU A 299 -4.91 5.67 -17.43
C LEU A 299 -4.88 7.18 -17.73
N GLY A 300 -3.69 7.76 -17.96
CA GLY A 300 -3.52 9.16 -18.36
C GLY A 300 -3.69 10.18 -17.22
N GLN A 301 -3.66 9.75 -15.95
CA GLN A 301 -3.82 10.65 -14.81
C GLN A 301 -2.46 11.20 -14.37
N GLN A 302 -2.02 12.29 -15.02
CA GLN A 302 -0.69 12.89 -14.75
C GLN A 302 -0.73 13.98 -13.68
N THR A 303 -1.87 14.64 -13.46
CA THR A 303 -2.02 15.64 -12.40
C THR A 303 -2.06 14.99 -11.03
N VAL A 304 -1.37 15.58 -10.05
CA VAL A 304 -1.19 15.00 -8.70
C VAL A 304 -2.51 14.58 -8.05
N GLY A 305 -3.49 15.50 -8.00
CA GLY A 305 -4.76 15.20 -7.32
C GLY A 305 -5.51 14.04 -7.96
N ARG A 306 -5.53 13.96 -9.30
CA ARG A 306 -6.19 12.85 -10.00
C ARG A 306 -5.42 11.54 -9.88
N GLN A 307 -4.10 11.60 -9.94
CA GLN A 307 -3.27 10.43 -9.73
C GLN A 307 -3.48 9.85 -8.34
N LEU A 308 -3.56 10.69 -7.30
CA LEU A 308 -3.86 10.25 -5.92
C LEU A 308 -5.21 9.53 -5.85
N ILE A 309 -6.28 10.14 -6.42
CA ILE A 309 -7.62 9.55 -6.39
C ILE A 309 -7.66 8.22 -7.14
N VAL A 310 -7.13 8.18 -8.37
CA VAL A 310 -7.19 6.95 -9.18
C VAL A 310 -6.27 5.87 -8.62
N ALA A 311 -5.11 6.21 -8.07
CA ALA A 311 -4.25 5.26 -7.38
C ALA A 311 -4.90 4.70 -6.11
N ALA A 312 -5.60 5.53 -5.34
CA ALA A 312 -6.37 5.09 -4.18
C ALA A 312 -7.47 4.09 -4.58
N LEU A 313 -8.26 4.42 -5.61
CA LEU A 313 -9.30 3.54 -6.13
C LEU A 313 -8.72 2.24 -6.70
N ALA A 314 -7.64 2.32 -7.49
CA ALA A 314 -6.99 1.16 -8.06
C ALA A 314 -6.42 0.24 -6.97
N GLY A 315 -5.75 0.80 -5.95
CA GLY A 315 -5.23 0.04 -4.82
C GLY A 315 -6.35 -0.64 -4.03
N GLY A 316 -7.42 0.09 -3.72
CA GLY A 316 -8.59 -0.44 -3.02
C GLY A 316 -9.27 -1.58 -3.78
N LEU A 317 -9.45 -1.41 -5.10
CA LEU A 317 -10.03 -2.46 -5.96
C LEU A 317 -9.12 -3.69 -6.05
N LEU A 318 -7.81 -3.50 -6.27
CA LEU A 318 -6.86 -4.60 -6.36
C LEU A 318 -6.88 -5.46 -5.08
N LEU A 319 -6.82 -4.82 -3.93
CA LEU A 319 -6.76 -5.55 -2.67
C LEU A 319 -8.12 -6.11 -2.26
N GLY A 320 -9.21 -5.40 -2.54
CA GLY A 320 -10.56 -5.89 -2.32
C GLY A 320 -10.89 -7.11 -3.18
N ILE A 321 -10.46 -7.13 -4.46
CA ILE A 321 -10.61 -8.31 -5.33
C ILE A 321 -9.72 -9.45 -4.84
N ALA A 322 -8.48 -9.18 -4.45
CA ALA A 322 -7.57 -10.19 -3.94
C ALA A 322 -8.10 -10.84 -2.65
N ASP A 323 -8.69 -10.05 -1.77
CA ASP A 323 -9.33 -10.53 -0.53
C ASP A 323 -10.58 -11.38 -0.84
N TYR A 324 -11.39 -10.95 -1.79
CA TYR A 324 -12.58 -11.69 -2.20
C TYR A 324 -12.24 -13.06 -2.81
N LEU A 325 -11.10 -13.18 -3.52
CA LEU A 325 -10.63 -14.41 -4.13
C LEU A 325 -9.82 -15.31 -3.17
N SER A 326 -9.51 -14.83 -1.97
CA SER A 326 -8.70 -15.55 -0.98
C SER A 326 -9.54 -16.42 -0.06
#